data_7901e9f5ca48456a130b3537adef360b
#
_entry.id   7901e9f5ca48456a130b3537adef360b
#
_cell.length_a   1.000
_cell.length_b   1.000
_cell.length_c   1.000
_cell.angle_alpha   90.00
_cell.angle_beta   90.00
_cell.angle_gamma   90.00
#
_symmetry.space_group_name_H-M   'P 1'
#
loop_
_entity.id
_entity.type
_entity.pdbx_description
1 polymer ?
#
loop_
_entity_poly.entity_id
_entity_poly.type
_entity_poly.pdbx_seq_one_letter_code
_entity_poly.pdbx_strand_id
1 'polypeptide(L)'
;ESGEWKQRNMQRLARFSSLVSRSSFVRPTQRFYSVGPEDEPDFLDCFKSFYDQASALSDHNAGVLQDLRSCRAILRVEFPVKLESGEWKQIVGYRAQHSMHRLPCKGGIRFATEVDLQEVMALASLMTFKCAIADVPFGGAKGGVVIDPKTTSVETLERVTRNYTMALCQK
;
A
#
# COMPACT_ATOMS: atom_id res chain seq x y z
N GLU A 1 -15.39 27.58 15.30
CA GLU A 1 -15.06 26.71 14.14
C GLU A 1 -14.85 25.23 14.50
N SER A 2 -14.34 24.91 15.72
CA SER A 2 -14.11 23.51 16.14
C SER A 2 -15.38 22.73 16.49
N GLY A 3 -16.45 23.39 16.87
CA GLY A 3 -17.75 22.76 17.26
C GLY A 3 -18.58 22.26 16.06
N GLU A 4 -18.61 23.04 15.00
CA GLU A 4 -19.37 22.71 13.79
C GLU A 4 -18.76 21.54 12.99
N TRP A 5 -17.43 21.40 13.04
CA TRP A 5 -16.74 20.26 12.41
C TRP A 5 -17.07 18.94 13.11
N LYS A 6 -17.07 18.94 14.46
CA LYS A 6 -17.47 17.75 15.25
C LYS A 6 -18.94 17.35 15.00
N GLN A 7 -19.82 18.33 14.91
CA GLN A 7 -21.24 18.09 14.69
C GLN A 7 -21.52 17.53 13.29
N ARG A 8 -20.86 18.05 12.25
CA ARG A 8 -20.96 17.51 10.86
C ARG A 8 -20.42 16.09 10.74
N ASN A 9 -19.34 15.76 11.44
CA ASN A 9 -18.79 14.39 11.43
C ASN A 9 -19.65 13.40 12.21
N MET A 10 -20.26 13.80 13.33
CA MET A 10 -21.21 12.96 14.04
C MET A 10 -22.47 12.68 13.22
N GLN A 11 -22.98 13.66 12.48
CA GLN A 11 -24.12 13.46 11.58
C GLN A 11 -23.78 12.54 10.38
N ARG A 12 -22.54 12.61 9.86
CA ARG A 12 -22.05 11.67 8.84
C ARG A 12 -21.94 10.25 9.37
N LEU A 13 -21.40 10.06 10.57
CA LEU A 13 -21.30 8.75 11.22
C LEU A 13 -22.69 8.16 11.54
N ALA A 14 -23.63 8.99 11.98
CA ALA A 14 -25.01 8.55 12.21
C ALA A 14 -25.73 8.13 10.92
N ARG A 15 -25.50 8.81 9.80
CA ARG A 15 -26.00 8.39 8.47
C ARG A 15 -25.35 7.10 8.00
N PHE A 16 -24.06 6.89 8.28
CA PHE A 16 -23.36 5.65 7.93
C PHE A 16 -23.93 4.45 8.71
N SER A 17 -24.22 4.61 10.02
CA SER A 17 -24.81 3.55 10.83
C SER A 17 -26.24 3.19 10.39
N SER A 18 -27.04 4.16 9.92
CA SER A 18 -28.39 3.92 9.42
C SER A 18 -28.43 3.23 8.04
N LEU A 19 -27.41 3.42 7.22
CA LEU A 19 -27.24 2.71 5.94
C LEU A 19 -26.82 1.25 6.15
N VAL A 20 -25.95 0.99 7.11
CA VAL A 20 -25.50 -0.37 7.46
C VAL A 20 -26.63 -1.20 8.08
N SER A 21 -27.58 -0.58 8.79
CA SER A 21 -28.71 -1.30 9.41
C SER A 21 -29.83 -1.69 8.42
N ARG A 22 -29.84 -1.14 7.20
CA ARG A 22 -30.85 -1.43 6.17
C ARG A 22 -30.42 -2.45 5.11
N SER A 23 -29.14 -2.79 5.01
CA SER A 23 -28.70 -3.91 4.21
C SER A 23 -28.99 -5.18 5.02
N SER A 24 -29.91 -6.01 4.54
CA SER A 24 -29.99 -7.40 4.94
C SER A 24 -28.65 -8.05 4.61
N PHE A 25 -27.77 -8.10 5.61
CA PHE A 25 -26.47 -8.73 5.50
C PHE A 25 -26.72 -10.23 5.34
N VAL A 26 -26.87 -10.67 4.09
CA VAL A 26 -26.79 -12.09 3.75
C VAL A 26 -25.34 -12.46 4.07
N ARG A 27 -25.12 -13.09 5.23
CA ARG A 27 -23.82 -13.71 5.54
C ARG A 27 -23.56 -14.72 4.42
N PRO A 28 -22.54 -14.51 3.56
CA PRO A 28 -22.13 -15.59 2.69
C PRO A 28 -21.69 -16.72 3.62
N THR A 29 -22.33 -17.88 3.48
CA THR A 29 -21.83 -19.12 4.07
C THR A 29 -20.44 -19.32 3.47
N GLN A 30 -19.40 -18.97 4.24
CA GLN A 30 -18.03 -19.24 3.87
C GLN A 30 -17.88 -20.76 3.82
N ARG A 31 -18.00 -21.33 2.62
CA ARG A 31 -17.40 -22.63 2.35
C ARG A 31 -15.90 -22.38 2.40
N PHE A 32 -15.25 -22.88 3.44
CA PHE A 32 -13.81 -23.06 3.48
C PHE A 32 -13.47 -24.09 2.39
N TYR A 33 -13.21 -23.62 1.18
CA TYR A 33 -12.44 -24.41 0.25
C TYR A 33 -11.01 -24.32 0.71
N SER A 34 -10.35 -25.47 0.89
CA SER A 34 -8.90 -25.54 0.95
C SER A 34 -8.40 -25.18 -0.46
N VAL A 35 -8.19 -23.89 -0.70
CA VAL A 35 -7.53 -23.35 -1.88
C VAL A 35 -6.08 -23.83 -1.79
N GLY A 36 -5.58 -24.51 -2.81
CA GLY A 36 -4.16 -24.86 -2.90
C GLY A 36 -3.33 -23.58 -3.00
N PRO A 37 -2.05 -23.59 -2.63
CA PRO A 37 -1.20 -22.39 -2.65
C PRO A 37 -1.06 -21.73 -4.04
N GLU A 38 -1.43 -22.44 -5.11
CA GLU A 38 -1.44 -21.93 -6.48
C GLU A 38 -2.72 -21.15 -6.86
N ASP A 39 -3.79 -21.24 -6.04
CA ASP A 39 -5.09 -20.64 -6.29
C ASP A 39 -5.38 -19.42 -5.40
N GLU A 40 -4.45 -19.00 -4.55
CA GLU A 40 -4.63 -17.81 -3.74
C GLU A 40 -4.54 -16.55 -4.62
N PRO A 41 -5.58 -15.68 -4.61
CA PRO A 41 -5.55 -14.46 -5.40
C PRO A 41 -4.40 -13.56 -4.92
N ASP A 42 -3.70 -12.93 -5.87
CA ASP A 42 -2.65 -11.96 -5.57
C ASP A 42 -3.18 -10.85 -4.64
N PHE A 43 -2.34 -10.39 -3.71
CA PHE A 43 -2.71 -9.37 -2.73
C PHE A 43 -3.20 -8.08 -3.38
N LEU A 44 -2.65 -7.70 -4.54
CA LEU A 44 -3.12 -6.54 -5.30
C LEU A 44 -4.52 -6.76 -5.86
N ASP A 45 -4.84 -7.96 -6.30
CA ASP A 45 -6.16 -8.28 -6.84
C ASP A 45 -7.22 -8.36 -5.72
N CYS A 46 -6.86 -8.85 -4.55
CA CYS A 46 -7.68 -8.73 -3.35
C CYS A 46 -8.01 -7.25 -3.04
N PHE A 47 -7.00 -6.38 -3.03
CA PHE A 47 -7.19 -4.95 -2.82
C PHE A 47 -8.14 -4.35 -3.86
N LYS A 48 -7.92 -4.62 -5.16
CA LYS A 48 -8.77 -4.12 -6.25
C LYS A 48 -10.21 -4.57 -6.11
N SER A 49 -10.43 -5.84 -5.75
CA SER A 49 -11.77 -6.40 -5.54
C SER A 49 -12.52 -5.67 -4.41
N PHE A 50 -11.87 -5.44 -3.26
CA PHE A 50 -12.46 -4.66 -2.17
C PHE A 50 -12.71 -3.21 -2.56
N TYR A 51 -11.76 -2.61 -3.28
CA TYR A 51 -11.91 -1.24 -3.78
C TYR A 51 -13.09 -1.11 -4.74
N ASP A 52 -13.25 -2.01 -5.71
CA ASP A 52 -14.32 -1.99 -6.68
C ASP A 52 -15.70 -2.14 -5.99
N GLN A 53 -15.82 -3.01 -4.99
CA GLN A 53 -17.03 -3.14 -4.17
C GLN A 53 -17.35 -1.85 -3.40
N ALA A 54 -16.35 -1.23 -2.79
CA ALA A 54 -16.53 0.03 -2.05
C ALA A 54 -16.87 1.20 -2.99
N SER A 55 -16.23 1.28 -4.15
CA SER A 55 -16.46 2.34 -5.14
C SER A 55 -17.86 2.28 -5.74
N ALA A 56 -18.43 1.08 -5.93
CA ALA A 56 -19.79 0.88 -6.41
C ALA A 56 -20.88 1.43 -5.43
N LEU A 57 -20.54 1.61 -4.15
CA LEU A 57 -21.41 2.20 -3.13
C LEU A 57 -21.21 3.71 -2.97
N SER A 58 -20.32 4.30 -3.76
CA SER A 58 -19.92 5.70 -3.65
C SER A 58 -20.55 6.55 -4.77
N ASP A 59 -21.07 7.72 -4.40
CA ASP A 59 -21.62 8.70 -5.35
C ASP A 59 -20.53 9.64 -5.93
N HIS A 60 -19.24 9.30 -5.77
CA HIS A 60 -18.15 10.12 -6.28
C HIS A 60 -17.97 9.99 -7.80
N ASN A 61 -17.34 11.01 -8.40
CA ASN A 61 -17.03 11.03 -9.83
C ASN A 61 -16.21 9.80 -10.25
N ALA A 62 -16.63 9.12 -11.32
CA ALA A 62 -15.98 7.91 -11.82
C ALA A 62 -14.50 8.12 -12.17
N GLY A 63 -14.10 9.30 -12.64
CA GLY A 63 -12.71 9.63 -12.92
C GLY A 63 -11.84 9.65 -11.65
N VAL A 64 -12.36 10.19 -10.54
CA VAL A 64 -11.67 10.17 -9.25
C VAL A 64 -11.53 8.75 -8.71
N LEU A 65 -12.59 7.95 -8.84
CA LEU A 65 -12.57 6.55 -8.42
C LEU A 65 -11.55 5.74 -9.23
N GLN A 66 -11.50 5.96 -10.55
CA GLN A 66 -10.51 5.31 -11.41
C GLN A 66 -9.06 5.71 -11.07
N ASP A 67 -8.82 6.97 -10.74
CA ASP A 67 -7.50 7.46 -10.34
C ASP A 67 -7.02 6.85 -9.02
N LEU A 68 -7.94 6.60 -8.09
CA LEU A 68 -7.65 5.95 -6.80
C LEU A 68 -7.54 4.43 -6.85
N ARG A 69 -7.78 3.82 -8.02
CA ARG A 69 -7.71 2.37 -8.20
C ARG A 69 -6.29 1.86 -8.43
N SER A 70 -5.36 2.72 -8.85
CA SER A 70 -4.02 2.33 -9.27
C SER A 70 -2.94 3.28 -8.75
N CYS A 71 -1.71 2.78 -8.66
CA CYS A 71 -0.56 3.61 -8.29
C CYS A 71 -0.19 4.58 -9.42
N ARG A 72 0.08 5.85 -9.08
CA ARG A 72 0.51 6.87 -10.03
C ARG A 72 1.96 6.75 -10.47
N ALA A 73 2.83 6.31 -9.59
CA ALA A 73 4.23 6.10 -9.92
C ALA A 73 4.75 4.80 -9.32
N ILE A 74 5.51 4.08 -10.12
CA ILE A 74 6.13 2.81 -9.74
C ILE A 74 7.57 2.86 -10.22
N LEU A 75 8.49 2.63 -9.30
CA LEU A 75 9.92 2.56 -9.56
C LEU A 75 10.42 1.17 -9.19
N ARG A 76 11.11 0.52 -10.11
CA ARG A 76 11.95 -0.64 -9.86
C ARG A 76 13.38 -0.22 -10.09
N VAL A 77 14.22 -0.40 -9.10
CA VAL A 77 15.64 -0.04 -9.13
C VAL A 77 16.48 -1.28 -8.87
N GLU A 78 17.61 -1.37 -9.54
CA GLU A 78 18.64 -2.36 -9.26
C GLU A 78 19.94 -1.64 -8.97
N PHE A 79 20.64 -2.07 -7.94
CA PHE A 79 21.91 -1.46 -7.54
C PHE A 79 22.85 -2.49 -6.95
N PRO A 80 24.16 -2.35 -7.22
CA PRO A 80 25.18 -3.25 -6.69
C PRO A 80 25.48 -2.90 -5.23
N VAL A 81 25.69 -3.93 -4.41
CA VAL A 81 26.16 -3.80 -3.03
C VAL A 81 27.30 -4.76 -2.79
N LYS A 82 28.39 -4.27 -2.19
CA LYS A 82 29.50 -5.10 -1.78
C LYS A 82 29.18 -5.75 -0.44
N LEU A 83 29.19 -7.09 -0.40
CA LEU A 83 29.03 -7.88 0.81
C LEU A 83 30.30 -7.86 1.66
N GLU A 84 30.23 -8.34 2.90
CA GLU A 84 31.42 -8.48 3.77
C GLU A 84 32.42 -9.48 3.23
N SER A 85 31.95 -10.50 2.51
CA SER A 85 32.81 -11.45 1.80
C SER A 85 33.70 -10.79 0.71
N GLY A 86 33.42 -9.52 0.38
CA GLY A 86 34.08 -8.82 -0.74
C GLY A 86 33.35 -9.01 -2.07
N GLU A 87 32.37 -9.89 -2.14
CA GLU A 87 31.57 -10.17 -3.32
C GLU A 87 30.57 -9.04 -3.60
N TRP A 88 30.28 -8.79 -4.89
CA TRP A 88 29.25 -7.85 -5.32
C TRP A 88 27.94 -8.58 -5.60
N LYS A 89 26.85 -8.12 -4.97
CA LYS A 89 25.50 -8.63 -5.18
C LYS A 89 24.59 -7.54 -5.75
N GLN A 90 23.82 -7.87 -6.79
CA GLN A 90 22.74 -7.00 -7.28
C GLN A 90 21.52 -7.14 -6.37
N ILE A 91 21.06 -6.00 -5.88
CA ILE A 91 19.87 -5.91 -5.03
C ILE A 91 18.76 -5.21 -5.80
N VAL A 92 17.55 -5.79 -5.74
CA VAL A 92 16.36 -5.22 -6.33
C VAL A 92 15.59 -4.44 -5.27
N GLY A 93 15.17 -3.24 -5.63
CA GLY A 93 14.29 -2.42 -4.79
C GLY A 93 13.09 -1.91 -5.57
N TYR A 94 11.97 -1.76 -4.87
CA TYR A 94 10.71 -1.23 -5.41
C TYR A 94 10.25 -0.01 -4.62
N ARG A 95 9.65 0.96 -5.30
CA ARG A 95 8.93 2.08 -4.69
C ARG A 95 7.66 2.35 -5.45
N ALA A 96 6.50 2.18 -4.80
CA ALA A 96 5.22 2.59 -5.33
C ALA A 96 4.72 3.84 -4.61
N GLN A 97 4.19 4.80 -5.37
CA GLN A 97 3.49 5.98 -4.90
C GLN A 97 2.06 5.90 -5.44
N HIS A 98 1.11 5.65 -4.55
CA HIS A 98 -0.27 5.41 -4.95
C HIS A 98 -0.98 6.71 -5.27
N SER A 99 -1.06 7.63 -4.34
CA SER A 99 -1.75 8.91 -4.55
C SER A 99 -0.87 10.09 -4.19
N MET A 100 -0.79 11.06 -5.11
CA MET A 100 0.00 12.28 -4.98
C MET A 100 -0.88 13.52 -4.75
N HIS A 101 -2.16 13.34 -4.38
CA HIS A 101 -3.08 14.46 -4.11
C HIS A 101 -2.64 15.31 -2.92
N ARG A 102 -1.88 14.71 -2.01
CA ARG A 102 -1.19 15.37 -0.88
C ARG A 102 0.26 14.90 -0.84
N LEU A 103 1.19 15.82 -0.85
CA LEU A 103 2.62 15.56 -0.76
C LEU A 103 3.15 15.96 0.62
N PRO A 104 4.17 15.26 1.10
CA PRO A 104 4.86 14.13 0.47
C PRO A 104 4.09 12.81 0.58
N CYS A 105 4.42 11.85 -0.30
CA CYS A 105 3.92 10.49 -0.18
C CYS A 105 4.65 9.75 0.94
N LYS A 106 3.89 9.25 1.91
CA LYS A 106 4.39 8.55 3.10
C LYS A 106 4.18 7.05 2.98
N GLY A 107 5.19 6.28 3.36
CA GLY A 107 5.12 4.83 3.49
C GLY A 107 6.42 4.23 4.00
N GLY A 108 6.33 3.04 4.59
CA GLY A 108 7.50 2.29 5.06
C GLY A 108 8.27 1.62 3.93
N ILE A 109 9.38 0.98 4.28
CA ILE A 109 10.18 0.11 3.42
C ILE A 109 10.20 -1.27 4.09
N ARG A 110 9.89 -2.33 3.32
CA ARG A 110 10.00 -3.72 3.77
C ARG A 110 11.29 -4.34 3.22
N PHE A 111 12.03 -5.02 4.07
CA PHE A 111 13.19 -5.82 3.72
C PHE A 111 12.79 -7.29 3.90
N ALA A 112 12.63 -8.03 2.81
CA ALA A 112 12.34 -9.44 2.81
C ALA A 112 12.66 -10.07 1.45
N THR A 113 12.90 -11.37 1.41
CA THR A 113 13.20 -12.12 0.17
C THR A 113 11.98 -12.25 -0.74
N GLU A 114 10.78 -12.31 -0.16
CA GLU A 114 9.50 -12.49 -0.85
C GLU A 114 8.89 -11.19 -1.39
N VAL A 115 9.55 -10.05 -1.16
CA VAL A 115 9.03 -8.76 -1.64
C VAL A 115 8.92 -8.74 -3.15
N ASP A 116 7.74 -8.50 -3.65
CA ASP A 116 7.45 -8.28 -5.05
C ASP A 116 6.80 -6.91 -5.32
N LEU A 117 6.64 -6.60 -6.60
CA LEU A 117 6.08 -5.33 -7.02
C LEU A 117 4.57 -5.24 -6.70
N GLN A 118 3.83 -6.33 -6.84
CA GLN A 118 2.38 -6.38 -6.63
C GLN A 118 2.05 -6.11 -5.16
N GLU A 119 2.78 -6.75 -4.24
CA GLU A 119 2.67 -6.51 -2.80
C GLU A 119 2.94 -5.03 -2.47
N VAL A 120 4.03 -4.47 -3.02
CA VAL A 120 4.40 -3.06 -2.77
C VAL A 120 3.33 -2.10 -3.27
N MET A 121 2.71 -2.37 -4.43
CA MET A 121 1.61 -1.57 -4.97
C MET A 121 0.36 -1.64 -4.07
N ALA A 122 -0.06 -2.83 -3.67
CA ALA A 122 -1.20 -3.03 -2.78
C ALA A 122 -0.99 -2.30 -1.44
N LEU A 123 0.18 -2.44 -0.84
CA LEU A 123 0.52 -1.77 0.43
C LEU A 123 0.60 -0.23 0.28
N ALA A 124 1.04 0.29 -0.86
CA ALA A 124 1.03 1.73 -1.15
C ALA A 124 -0.40 2.28 -1.22
N SER A 125 -1.30 1.53 -1.85
CA SER A 125 -2.73 1.85 -1.94
C SER A 125 -3.36 1.90 -0.54
N LEU A 126 -3.15 0.87 0.27
CA LEU A 126 -3.62 0.82 1.66
C LEU A 126 -3.07 1.98 2.50
N MET A 127 -1.83 2.44 2.25
CA MET A 127 -1.27 3.60 2.94
C MET A 127 -2.02 4.89 2.65
N THR A 128 -2.51 5.10 1.43
CA THR A 128 -3.36 6.27 1.09
C THR A 128 -4.63 6.28 1.95
N PHE A 129 -5.33 5.15 2.04
CA PHE A 129 -6.56 5.05 2.83
C PHE A 129 -6.29 5.15 4.33
N LYS A 130 -5.18 4.57 4.82
CA LYS A 130 -4.77 4.75 6.23
C LYS A 130 -4.52 6.22 6.57
N CYS A 131 -3.83 6.96 5.71
CA CYS A 131 -3.59 8.39 5.91
C CYS A 131 -4.91 9.19 5.88
N ALA A 132 -5.83 8.85 4.97
CA ALA A 132 -7.12 9.50 4.86
C ALA A 132 -8.00 9.23 6.10
N ILE A 133 -8.06 8.01 6.60
CA ILE A 133 -8.82 7.64 7.81
C ILE A 133 -8.26 8.32 9.06
N ALA A 134 -6.92 8.41 9.17
CA ALA A 134 -6.24 9.06 10.28
C ALA A 134 -6.23 10.60 10.17
N ASP A 135 -6.78 11.15 9.07
CA ASP A 135 -6.80 12.58 8.75
C ASP A 135 -5.39 13.22 8.80
N VAL A 136 -4.40 12.50 8.30
CA VAL A 136 -3.04 13.04 8.15
C VAL A 136 -2.79 13.48 6.70
N PRO A 137 -2.10 14.62 6.47
CA PRO A 137 -2.00 15.28 5.16
C PRO A 137 -0.90 14.65 4.26
N PHE A 138 -0.92 13.33 4.07
CA PHE A 138 0.05 12.60 3.26
C PHE A 138 -0.61 11.77 2.16
N GLY A 139 0.04 11.68 1.01
CA GLY A 139 -0.24 10.64 0.02
C GLY A 139 0.31 9.28 0.49
N GLY A 140 -0.17 8.20 -0.12
CA GLY A 140 0.29 6.85 0.22
C GLY A 140 1.43 6.38 -0.65
N ALA A 141 2.43 5.76 -0.03
CA ALA A 141 3.53 5.11 -0.71
C ALA A 141 3.99 3.86 0.04
N LYS A 142 4.74 3.01 -0.64
CA LYS A 142 5.42 1.86 -0.04
C LYS A 142 6.72 1.58 -0.77
N GLY A 143 7.73 1.14 -0.03
CA GLY A 143 8.97 0.63 -0.56
C GLY A 143 9.18 -0.83 -0.19
N GLY A 144 10.01 -1.52 -0.96
CA GLY A 144 10.47 -2.87 -0.68
C GLY A 144 11.86 -3.11 -1.20
N VAL A 145 12.64 -3.92 -0.51
CA VAL A 145 14.00 -4.32 -0.92
C VAL A 145 14.11 -5.83 -0.76
N VAL A 146 14.52 -6.49 -1.84
CA VAL A 146 14.63 -7.96 -1.90
C VAL A 146 15.95 -8.39 -1.25
N ILE A 147 15.91 -8.60 0.06
CA ILE A 147 17.04 -9.06 0.85
C ILE A 147 16.55 -9.68 2.16
N ASP A 148 17.23 -10.71 2.63
CA ASP A 148 16.94 -11.27 3.96
C ASP A 148 17.67 -10.45 5.06
N PRO A 149 16.94 -9.70 5.89
CA PRO A 149 17.56 -8.90 6.95
C PRO A 149 18.07 -9.75 8.13
N LYS A 150 17.65 -11.03 8.25
CA LYS A 150 18.04 -11.90 9.34
C LYS A 150 19.43 -12.52 9.12
N THR A 151 19.77 -12.76 7.86
CA THR A 151 21.04 -13.38 7.46
C THR A 151 22.08 -12.36 6.96
N THR A 152 21.68 -11.09 6.86
CA THR A 152 22.54 -10.00 6.36
C THR A 152 23.05 -9.16 7.53
N SER A 153 24.35 -8.83 7.52
CA SER A 153 24.93 -7.98 8.57
C SER A 153 24.39 -6.55 8.56
N VAL A 154 24.45 -5.90 9.70
CA VAL A 154 23.98 -4.52 9.89
C VAL A 154 24.69 -3.55 8.95
N GLU A 155 26.01 -3.71 8.77
CA GLU A 155 26.84 -2.87 7.89
C GLU A 155 26.44 -3.05 6.41
N THR A 156 26.08 -4.27 6.01
CA THR A 156 25.57 -4.52 4.66
C THR A 156 24.17 -3.93 4.48
N LEU A 157 23.27 -4.06 5.47
CA LEU A 157 21.94 -3.45 5.43
C LEU A 157 22.02 -1.92 5.37
N GLU A 158 22.98 -1.31 6.06
CA GLU A 158 23.22 0.13 5.95
C GLU A 158 23.63 0.54 4.53
N ARG A 159 24.59 -0.19 3.91
CA ARG A 159 24.98 0.04 2.51
C ARG A 159 23.82 -0.12 1.54
N VAL A 160 23.00 -1.18 1.72
CA VAL A 160 21.78 -1.41 0.94
C VAL A 160 20.83 -0.24 1.05
N THR A 161 20.56 0.23 2.28
CA THR A 161 19.64 1.35 2.53
C THR A 161 20.13 2.65 1.89
N ARG A 162 21.42 2.95 1.99
CA ARG A 162 22.05 4.13 1.35
C ARG A 162 21.94 4.06 -0.16
N ASN A 163 22.30 2.91 -0.77
CA ASN A 163 22.25 2.73 -2.23
C ASN A 163 20.81 2.77 -2.76
N TYR A 164 19.87 2.17 -2.05
CA TYR A 164 18.43 2.26 -2.37
C TYR A 164 17.95 3.71 -2.36
N THR A 165 18.29 4.47 -1.32
CA THR A 165 17.92 5.88 -1.22
C THR A 165 18.51 6.70 -2.36
N MET A 166 19.80 6.51 -2.67
CA MET A 166 20.47 7.19 -3.80
C MET A 166 19.82 6.86 -5.14
N ALA A 167 19.48 5.58 -5.37
CA ALA A 167 18.82 5.14 -6.60
C ALA A 167 17.42 5.77 -6.77
N LEU A 168 16.70 6.02 -5.67
CA LEU A 168 15.39 6.70 -5.71
C LEU A 168 15.51 8.21 -5.92
N CYS A 169 16.52 8.86 -5.33
CA CYS A 169 16.71 10.31 -5.45
C CYS A 169 17.16 10.76 -6.85
N GLN A 170 17.69 9.85 -7.67
CA GLN A 170 18.13 10.12 -9.04
C GLN A 170 16.97 10.06 -10.06
N LYS A 171 15.78 9.73 -9.65
CA LYS A 171 14.57 9.58 -10.48
C LYS A 171 13.50 10.60 -10.11
#